data_2d39a4f0e9f9ae4a522cd04df225efa5
#
_entry.id   2d39a4f0e9f9ae4a522cd04df225efa5
#
_cell.length_a   1.000
_cell.length_b   1.000
_cell.length_c   1.000
_cell.angle_alpha   90.00
_cell.angle_beta   90.00
_cell.angle_gamma   90.00
#
_symmetry.space_group_name_H-M   'P 1'
#
loop_
_entity.id
_entity.type
_entity.pdbx_description
1 polymer ?
#
loop_
_entity_poly.entity_id
_entity_poly.type
_entity_poly.pdbx_seq_one_letter_code
_entity_poly.pdbx_strand_id
1 'polypeptide(L)'
;MIVIQGKVIECSAQPLPSFHLQRTGNSTFSNSDLPKGRPLILVYFDPECGHCLELTDQLFEKIKLFSSCELLLVTYKPVEELAAFETKYDTRNFPNVVVATEGFSFAMRKHYQAMIMPFTALYDQRHRLVVAYRKGTDVADLAKRVKKLRSKK
;
A
#
# COMPACT_ATOMS: atom_id res chain seq x y z
N MET A 1 16.12 -1.79 -37.48
CA MET A 1 16.78 -2.26 -36.26
C MET A 1 16.03 -1.66 -35.04
N ILE A 2 15.18 -2.48 -34.45
CA ILE A 2 14.38 -2.02 -33.30
C ILE A 2 15.26 -2.23 -32.08
N VAL A 3 15.79 -1.14 -31.57
CA VAL A 3 16.41 -1.16 -30.23
C VAL A 3 15.28 -1.28 -29.24
N ILE A 4 15.10 -2.48 -28.69
CA ILE A 4 14.29 -2.67 -27.51
C ILE A 4 15.11 -2.10 -26.36
N GLN A 5 15.09 -0.80 -26.24
CA GLN A 5 15.48 -0.15 -25.00
C GLN A 5 14.54 -0.67 -23.93
N GLY A 6 15.12 -1.03 -22.80
CA GLY A 6 14.42 -1.60 -21.68
C GLY A 6 13.06 -0.96 -21.51
N LYS A 7 12.03 -1.77 -21.71
CA LYS A 7 10.66 -1.38 -21.57
C LYS A 7 10.51 -0.92 -20.11
N VAL A 8 10.62 0.39 -19.91
CA VAL A 8 9.80 0.98 -18.87
C VAL A 8 8.40 0.55 -19.28
N ILE A 9 7.88 -0.43 -18.64
CA ILE A 9 6.48 -0.76 -18.77
C ILE A 9 5.80 0.52 -18.31
N GLU A 10 5.45 1.37 -19.25
CA GLU A 10 4.41 2.33 -19.00
C GLU A 10 3.31 1.51 -18.41
N CYS A 11 3.09 1.72 -17.13
CA CYS A 11 2.11 1.01 -16.38
C CYS A 11 0.79 1.40 -17.02
N SER A 12 0.42 0.62 -18.05
CA SER A 12 -0.86 0.77 -18.68
C SER A 12 -1.86 0.61 -17.56
N ALA A 13 -2.31 1.75 -17.05
CA ALA A 13 -3.51 1.97 -16.26
C ALA A 13 -4.12 0.71 -15.61
N GLN A 14 -3.30 -0.17 -14.98
CA GLN A 14 -3.84 -1.32 -14.27
C GLN A 14 -4.72 -0.81 -13.13
N PRO A 15 -6.00 -1.15 -13.15
CA PRO A 15 -6.90 -0.73 -12.08
C PRO A 15 -6.55 -1.46 -10.79
N LEU A 16 -6.90 -0.83 -9.68
CA LEU A 16 -6.85 -1.46 -8.37
C LEU A 16 -7.72 -2.73 -8.38
N PRO A 17 -7.20 -3.89 -7.95
CA PRO A 17 -8.01 -5.10 -7.87
C PRO A 17 -9.12 -4.93 -6.82
N SER A 18 -10.21 -5.68 -6.99
CA SER A 18 -11.24 -5.77 -5.96
C SER A 18 -10.70 -6.51 -4.75
N PHE A 19 -11.02 -6.00 -3.57
CA PHE A 19 -10.63 -6.64 -2.31
C PHE A 19 -11.74 -6.56 -1.26
N HIS A 20 -11.73 -7.53 -0.39
CA HIS A 20 -12.51 -7.60 0.84
C HIS A 20 -11.58 -7.97 1.98
N LEU A 21 -11.37 -7.06 2.90
CA LEU A 21 -10.40 -7.20 3.98
C LEU A 21 -11.09 -7.15 5.34
N GLN A 22 -10.50 -7.82 6.32
CA GLN A 22 -10.92 -7.73 7.72
C GLN A 22 -10.05 -6.74 8.48
N ARG A 23 -10.66 -5.98 9.38
CA ARG A 23 -9.99 -5.09 10.33
C ARG A 23 -10.24 -5.55 11.76
N THR A 24 -9.45 -5.05 12.68
CA THR A 24 -9.72 -5.20 14.11
C THR A 24 -11.11 -4.64 14.47
N GLY A 25 -11.71 -5.13 15.54
CA GLY A 25 -13.04 -4.67 15.97
C GLY A 25 -14.20 -5.18 15.09
N ASN A 26 -14.02 -6.33 14.42
CA ASN A 26 -15.04 -6.97 13.59
C ASN A 26 -15.57 -6.10 12.45
N SER A 27 -14.76 -5.20 11.94
CA SER A 27 -15.09 -4.37 10.78
C SER A 27 -14.42 -4.90 9.52
N THR A 28 -14.94 -4.50 8.37
CA THR A 28 -14.40 -4.85 7.05
C THR A 28 -13.96 -3.60 6.31
N PHE A 29 -13.15 -3.79 5.27
CA PHE A 29 -12.70 -2.72 4.39
C PHE A 29 -12.63 -3.22 2.95
N SER A 30 -13.22 -2.48 2.04
CA SER A 30 -13.29 -2.83 0.61
C SER A 30 -13.00 -1.61 -0.26
N ASN A 31 -12.98 -1.81 -1.57
CA ASN A 31 -12.79 -0.71 -2.53
C ASN A 31 -13.78 0.44 -2.35
N SER A 32 -15.02 0.12 -1.97
CA SER A 32 -16.07 1.14 -1.77
C SER A 32 -15.82 2.05 -0.56
N ASP A 33 -14.95 1.62 0.36
CA ASP A 33 -14.59 2.41 1.55
C ASP A 33 -13.44 3.38 1.28
N LEU A 34 -12.77 3.26 0.13
CA LEU A 34 -11.71 4.18 -0.26
C LEU A 34 -12.27 5.55 -0.61
N PRO A 35 -11.69 6.64 -0.08
CA PRO A 35 -12.07 7.98 -0.47
C PRO A 35 -11.83 8.23 -1.96
N LYS A 36 -12.80 8.80 -2.62
CA LYS A 36 -12.68 9.20 -4.03
C LYS A 36 -11.71 10.38 -4.18
N GLY A 37 -10.94 10.37 -5.26
CA GLY A 37 -10.06 11.48 -5.62
C GLY A 37 -8.80 11.58 -4.77
N ARG A 38 -8.46 10.55 -4.01
CA ARG A 38 -7.21 10.48 -3.24
C ARG A 38 -6.30 9.39 -3.79
N PRO A 39 -4.99 9.65 -3.93
CA PRO A 39 -4.03 8.59 -4.21
C PRO A 39 -4.03 7.53 -3.11
N LEU A 40 -3.67 6.31 -3.49
CA LEU A 40 -3.57 5.18 -2.57
C LEU A 40 -2.14 4.63 -2.58
N ILE A 41 -1.57 4.50 -1.40
CA ILE A 41 -0.36 3.70 -1.17
C ILE A 41 -0.81 2.39 -0.55
N LEU A 42 -0.57 1.28 -1.25
CA LEU A 42 -0.87 -0.06 -0.76
C LEU A 42 0.45 -0.75 -0.42
N VAL A 43 0.58 -1.23 0.80
CA VAL A 43 1.73 -2.00 1.26
C VAL A 43 1.26 -3.40 1.67
N TYR A 44 1.79 -4.42 1.01
CA TYR A 44 1.57 -5.80 1.41
C TYR A 44 2.75 -6.26 2.28
N PHE A 45 2.47 -6.68 3.49
CA PHE A 45 3.51 -6.87 4.50
C PHE A 45 3.25 -8.07 5.40
N ASP A 46 4.30 -8.49 6.10
CA ASP A 46 4.24 -9.41 7.23
C ASP A 46 4.68 -8.65 8.49
N PRO A 47 3.83 -8.57 9.54
CA PRO A 47 4.17 -7.85 10.76
C PRO A 47 5.34 -8.45 11.55
N GLU A 48 5.78 -9.66 11.20
CA GLU A 48 6.94 -10.31 11.81
C GLU A 48 8.22 -10.17 10.95
N CYS A 49 8.13 -9.63 9.75
CA CYS A 49 9.27 -9.46 8.84
C CYS A 49 10.05 -8.19 9.16
N GLY A 50 11.36 -8.30 9.41
CA GLY A 50 12.22 -7.16 9.72
C GLY A 50 12.21 -6.06 8.65
N HIS A 51 12.30 -6.42 7.37
CA HIS A 51 12.25 -5.46 6.26
C HIS A 51 10.91 -4.74 6.16
N CYS A 52 9.82 -5.43 6.50
CA CYS A 52 8.48 -4.82 6.56
C CYS A 52 8.40 -3.79 7.69
N LEU A 53 8.96 -4.10 8.85
CA LEU A 53 9.00 -3.19 9.98
C LEU A 53 9.88 -1.96 9.69
N GLU A 54 11.04 -2.16 9.06
CA GLU A 54 11.91 -1.05 8.63
C GLU A 54 11.17 -0.09 7.67
N LEU A 55 10.45 -0.62 6.68
CA LEU A 55 9.63 0.20 5.79
C LEU A 55 8.54 0.94 6.55
N THR A 56 7.86 0.23 7.45
CA THR A 56 6.79 0.83 8.26
C THR A 56 7.32 1.96 9.14
N ASP A 57 8.46 1.75 9.77
CA ASP A 57 9.13 2.79 10.57
C ASP A 57 9.43 4.04 9.73
N GLN A 58 9.97 3.87 8.51
CA GLN A 58 10.26 5.00 7.60
C GLN A 58 8.99 5.71 7.14
N LEU A 59 7.91 4.98 6.86
CA LEU A 59 6.63 5.56 6.44
C LEU A 59 6.02 6.40 7.58
N PHE A 60 6.01 5.88 8.80
CA PHE A 60 5.45 6.59 9.94
C PHE A 60 6.32 7.77 10.40
N GLU A 61 7.62 7.66 10.31
CA GLU A 61 8.54 8.79 10.54
C GLU A 61 8.23 9.97 9.60
N LYS A 62 7.85 9.67 8.36
CA LYS A 62 7.55 10.65 7.31
C LYS A 62 6.05 10.75 7.00
N ILE A 63 5.19 10.32 7.90
CA ILE A 63 3.75 10.17 7.64
C ILE A 63 3.08 11.46 7.16
N LYS A 64 3.56 12.62 7.57
CA LYS A 64 3.04 13.91 7.12
C LYS A 64 3.19 14.13 5.61
N LEU A 65 4.22 13.54 4.98
CA LEU A 65 4.41 13.63 3.53
C LEU A 65 3.33 12.85 2.76
N PHE A 66 2.68 11.90 3.41
CA PHE A 66 1.66 11.03 2.82
C PHE A 66 0.23 11.39 3.25
N SER A 67 0.04 12.52 3.90
CA SER A 67 -1.27 12.94 4.43
C SER A 67 -2.34 13.15 3.34
N SER A 68 -1.93 13.37 2.10
CA SER A 68 -2.85 13.47 0.94
C SER A 68 -3.26 12.13 0.34
N CYS A 69 -2.64 11.03 0.79
CA CYS A 69 -2.90 9.68 0.32
C CYS A 69 -3.66 8.87 1.38
N GLU A 70 -4.39 7.86 0.91
CA GLU A 70 -4.73 6.73 1.78
C GLU A 70 -3.53 5.80 1.86
N LEU A 71 -3.21 5.32 3.05
CA LEU A 71 -2.17 4.32 3.29
C LEU A 71 -2.85 3.03 3.76
N LEU A 72 -2.90 2.04 2.88
CA LEU A 72 -3.52 0.74 3.14
C LEU A 72 -2.42 -0.30 3.36
N LEU A 73 -2.30 -0.75 4.60
CA LEU A 73 -1.36 -1.79 5.01
C LEU A 73 -2.11 -3.12 5.07
N VAL A 74 -1.78 -4.04 4.17
CA VAL A 74 -2.46 -5.33 4.04
C VAL A 74 -1.52 -6.47 4.37
N THR A 75 -1.98 -7.40 5.19
CA THR A 75 -1.29 -8.64 5.50
C THR A 75 -2.17 -9.87 5.21
N TYR A 76 -1.58 -11.05 5.30
CA TYR A 76 -2.29 -12.33 5.27
C TYR A 76 -2.45 -12.95 6.68
N LYS A 77 -1.79 -12.36 7.66
CA LYS A 77 -1.85 -12.85 9.05
C LYS A 77 -3.27 -12.74 9.63
N PRO A 78 -3.61 -13.55 10.62
CA PRO A 78 -4.89 -13.45 11.30
C PRO A 78 -5.14 -12.05 11.87
N VAL A 79 -6.41 -11.64 11.92
CA VAL A 79 -6.79 -10.30 12.37
C VAL A 79 -6.35 -10.02 13.82
N GLU A 80 -6.23 -11.05 14.62
CA GLU A 80 -5.78 -10.95 16.02
C GLU A 80 -4.34 -10.42 16.14
N GLU A 81 -3.50 -10.67 15.14
CA GLU A 81 -2.12 -10.18 15.11
C GLU A 81 -2.02 -8.69 14.75
N LEU A 82 -3.08 -8.09 14.19
CA LEU A 82 -3.07 -6.68 13.79
C LEU A 82 -3.16 -5.71 14.97
N ALA A 83 -3.80 -6.10 16.06
CA ALA A 83 -4.00 -5.22 17.21
C ALA A 83 -2.70 -4.72 17.81
N ALA A 84 -1.70 -5.61 17.94
CA ALA A 84 -0.37 -5.26 18.44
C ALA A 84 0.37 -4.31 17.48
N PHE A 85 0.27 -4.55 16.17
CA PHE A 85 0.84 -3.70 15.13
C PHE A 85 0.20 -2.30 15.15
N GLU A 86 -1.13 -2.22 15.20
CA GLU A 86 -1.87 -0.95 15.27
C GLU A 86 -1.49 -0.14 16.51
N THR A 87 -1.31 -0.80 17.65
CA THR A 87 -0.88 -0.17 18.91
C THR A 87 0.55 0.36 18.79
N LYS A 88 1.46 -0.44 18.22
CA LYS A 88 2.87 -0.05 18.05
C LYS A 88 3.02 1.23 17.23
N TYR A 89 2.25 1.36 16.15
CA TYR A 89 2.34 2.49 15.23
C TYR A 89 1.29 3.57 15.48
N ASP A 90 0.46 3.39 16.50
CA ASP A 90 -0.60 4.34 16.87
C ASP A 90 -1.50 4.73 15.67
N THR A 91 -1.84 3.73 14.88
CA THR A 91 -2.51 3.93 13.58
C THR A 91 -3.87 4.62 13.70
N ARG A 92 -4.53 4.51 14.86
CA ARG A 92 -5.83 5.15 15.11
C ARG A 92 -5.76 6.68 15.10
N ASN A 93 -4.58 7.25 15.34
CA ASN A 93 -4.36 8.70 15.29
C ASN A 93 -4.10 9.22 13.86
N PHE A 94 -4.06 8.33 12.87
CA PHE A 94 -3.89 8.69 11.47
C PHE A 94 -5.12 8.28 10.66
N PRO A 95 -6.06 9.20 10.40
CA PRO A 95 -7.34 8.86 9.76
C PRO A 95 -7.20 8.35 8.33
N ASN A 96 -6.05 8.61 7.68
CA ASN A 96 -5.73 8.13 6.34
C ASN A 96 -4.97 6.80 6.34
N VAL A 97 -4.80 6.15 7.48
CA VAL A 97 -4.11 4.86 7.60
C VAL A 97 -5.13 3.77 7.92
N VAL A 98 -5.12 2.72 7.11
CA VAL A 98 -5.92 1.52 7.31
C VAL A 98 -5.00 0.32 7.39
N VAL A 99 -5.16 -0.49 8.44
CA VAL A 99 -4.50 -1.77 8.60
C VAL A 99 -5.54 -2.88 8.50
N ALA A 100 -5.32 -3.85 7.63
CA ALA A 100 -6.29 -4.90 7.35
C ALA A 100 -5.62 -6.20 6.93
N THR A 101 -6.37 -7.28 6.93
CA THR A 101 -5.89 -8.59 6.49
C THR A 101 -6.82 -9.20 5.44
N GLU A 102 -6.23 -9.86 4.46
CA GLU A 102 -6.97 -10.73 3.53
C GLU A 102 -7.10 -12.18 4.04
N GLY A 103 -6.44 -12.50 5.17
CA GLY A 103 -6.38 -13.85 5.69
C GLY A 103 -5.75 -14.81 4.69
N PHE A 104 -6.21 -16.04 4.68
CA PHE A 104 -5.66 -17.10 3.82
C PHE A 104 -6.23 -17.14 2.40
N SER A 105 -6.98 -16.13 1.98
CA SER A 105 -7.41 -16.03 0.58
C SER A 105 -6.24 -15.81 -0.37
N PHE A 106 -5.21 -15.07 0.07
CA PHE A 106 -4.04 -14.69 -0.72
C PHE A 106 -4.38 -14.04 -2.07
N ALA A 107 -5.56 -13.47 -2.21
CA ALA A 107 -6.04 -12.90 -3.47
C ALA A 107 -5.16 -11.73 -3.94
N MET A 108 -4.85 -10.80 -3.02
CA MET A 108 -3.97 -9.67 -3.33
C MET A 108 -2.52 -10.12 -3.52
N ARG A 109 -2.04 -11.03 -2.68
CA ARG A 109 -0.70 -11.60 -2.82
C ARG A 109 -0.51 -12.24 -4.19
N LYS A 110 -1.47 -13.01 -4.67
CA LYS A 110 -1.45 -13.63 -6.00
C LYS A 110 -1.55 -12.59 -7.11
N HIS A 111 -2.46 -11.62 -6.97
CA HIS A 111 -2.63 -10.56 -7.96
C HIS A 111 -1.33 -9.79 -8.20
N TYR A 112 -0.65 -9.39 -7.14
CA TYR A 112 0.60 -8.64 -7.23
C TYR A 112 1.83 -9.52 -7.41
N GLN A 113 1.69 -10.84 -7.30
CA GLN A 113 2.83 -11.77 -7.24
C GLN A 113 3.82 -11.36 -6.13
N ALA A 114 3.29 -10.95 -4.98
CA ALA A 114 4.05 -10.45 -3.85
C ALA A 114 4.71 -11.59 -3.06
N MET A 115 5.68 -12.25 -3.68
CA MET A 115 6.44 -13.34 -3.07
C MET A 115 7.51 -12.83 -2.11
N ILE A 116 7.98 -11.61 -2.35
CA ILE A 116 8.94 -10.89 -1.50
C ILE A 116 8.18 -9.76 -0.82
N MET A 117 8.26 -9.68 0.49
CA MET A 117 7.64 -8.61 1.29
C MET A 117 8.72 -7.74 1.92
N PRO A 118 8.47 -6.44 2.07
CA PRO A 118 7.25 -5.73 1.70
C PRO A 118 7.12 -5.50 0.18
N PHE A 119 5.90 -5.48 -0.30
CA PHE A 119 5.54 -5.02 -1.64
C PHE A 119 4.77 -3.71 -1.52
N THR A 120 5.08 -2.70 -2.32
CA THR A 120 4.38 -1.42 -2.29
C THR A 120 3.91 -1.03 -3.68
N ALA A 121 2.68 -0.56 -3.77
CA ALA A 121 2.10 0.00 -4.98
C ALA A 121 1.52 1.39 -4.70
N LEU A 122 1.78 2.34 -5.60
CA LEU A 122 1.18 3.66 -5.60
C LEU A 122 0.15 3.76 -6.72
N TYR A 123 -1.06 4.17 -6.37
CA TYR A 123 -2.16 4.45 -7.28
C TYR A 123 -2.48 5.94 -7.29
N ASP A 124 -2.84 6.47 -8.45
CA ASP A 124 -3.27 7.86 -8.60
C ASP A 124 -4.68 8.12 -8.03
N GLN A 125 -5.19 9.33 -8.17
CA GLN A 125 -6.50 9.74 -7.67
C GLN A 125 -7.68 8.99 -8.33
N ARG A 126 -7.43 8.33 -9.46
CA ARG A 126 -8.39 7.47 -10.16
C ARG A 126 -8.15 5.99 -9.91
N HIS A 127 -7.30 5.67 -8.95
CA HIS A 127 -6.88 4.32 -8.60
C HIS A 127 -6.28 3.54 -9.77
N ARG A 128 -5.48 4.21 -10.60
CA ARG A 128 -4.66 3.60 -11.65
C ARG A 128 -3.22 3.48 -11.13
N LEU A 129 -2.60 2.33 -11.38
CA LEU A 129 -1.25 2.06 -10.90
C LEU A 129 -0.24 3.06 -11.50
N VAL A 130 0.53 3.71 -10.63
CA VAL A 130 1.63 4.62 -10.99
C VAL A 130 2.97 3.90 -10.94
N VAL A 131 3.25 3.19 -9.85
CA VAL A 131 4.50 2.45 -9.65
C VAL A 131 4.28 1.30 -8.67
N ALA A 132 5.05 0.22 -8.85
CA ALA A 132 5.15 -0.89 -7.93
C ALA A 132 6.60 -1.13 -7.53
N TYR A 133 6.85 -1.23 -6.23
CA TYR A 133 8.16 -1.56 -5.66
C TYR A 133 8.16 -3.02 -5.23
N ARG A 134 8.89 -3.87 -5.96
CA ARG A 134 8.88 -5.32 -5.75
C ARG A 134 10.04 -5.86 -4.93
N LYS A 135 11.13 -5.11 -4.83
CA LYS A 135 12.38 -5.52 -4.17
C LYS A 135 12.86 -4.53 -3.10
N GLY A 136 11.95 -3.84 -2.48
CA GLY A 136 12.24 -2.78 -1.53
C GLY A 136 11.64 -1.46 -2.00
N THR A 137 11.11 -0.71 -1.06
CA THR A 137 10.44 0.57 -1.33
C THR A 137 11.39 1.71 -1.04
N ASP A 138 11.71 2.49 -2.05
CA ASP A 138 12.40 3.77 -1.86
C ASP A 138 11.38 4.81 -1.39
N VAL A 139 11.37 5.09 -0.09
CA VAL A 139 10.40 6.01 0.53
C VAL A 139 10.60 7.44 0.03
N ALA A 140 11.84 7.85 -0.27
CA ALA A 140 12.11 9.17 -0.83
C ALA A 140 11.54 9.31 -2.26
N ASP A 141 11.70 8.29 -3.09
CA ASP A 141 11.09 8.24 -4.43
C ASP A 141 9.56 8.22 -4.34
N LEU A 142 9.01 7.42 -3.44
CA LEU A 142 7.57 7.37 -3.20
C LEU A 142 7.02 8.76 -2.82
N ALA A 143 7.68 9.46 -1.90
CA ALA A 143 7.29 10.81 -1.49
C ALA A 143 7.33 11.81 -2.65
N LYS A 144 8.35 11.74 -3.52
CA LYS A 144 8.43 12.58 -4.73
C LYS A 144 7.27 12.32 -5.68
N ARG A 145 6.91 11.07 -5.89
CA ARG A 145 5.79 10.69 -6.77
C ARG A 145 4.45 11.15 -6.21
N VAL A 146 4.24 11.01 -4.91
CA VAL A 146 3.04 11.53 -4.23
C VAL A 146 2.95 13.05 -4.39
N LYS A 147 4.05 13.77 -4.22
CA LYS A 147 4.11 15.23 -4.42
C LYS A 147 3.70 15.62 -5.85
N LYS A 148 4.18 14.87 -6.86
CA LYS A 148 3.79 15.09 -8.27
C LYS A 148 2.29 14.88 -8.50
N LEU A 149 1.69 13.88 -7.87
CA LEU A 149 0.25 13.63 -7.97
C LEU A 149 -0.57 14.77 -7.37
N ARG A 150 -0.09 15.41 -6.31
CA ARG A 150 -0.76 16.58 -5.70
C ARG A 150 -0.76 17.81 -6.61
N SER A 151 0.27 17.99 -7.41
CA SER A 151 0.40 19.16 -8.31
C SER A 151 -0.39 19.02 -9.61
N LYS A 152 -0.91 17.82 -9.92
CA LYS A 152 -1.74 17.53 -11.10
C LYS A 152 -3.22 17.57 -10.76
N LYS A 153 -3.71 18.70 -10.32
CA LYS A 153 -5.14 18.89 -10.18
C LYS A 153 -5.77 19.30 -11.51
#